data_dd3f9442a21b009f84fdb3bbf8b216b7
#
_entry.id   dd3f9442a21b009f84fdb3bbf8b216b7
#
_cell.length_a   1.000
_cell.length_b   1.000
_cell.length_c   1.000
_cell.angle_alpha   90.00
_cell.angle_beta   90.00
_cell.angle_gamma   90.00
#
_symmetry.space_group_name_H-M   'P 1'
#
loop_
_entity.id
_entity.type
_entity.pdbx_description
1 polymer ?
#
loop_
_entity_poly.entity_id
_entity_poly.type
_entity_poly.pdbx_seq_one_letter_code
_entity_poly.pdbx_strand_id
1 'polypeptide(L)'
;MIRQFAALLALVALAACSKPDAKKTLTFSIVSTEASQTQMVEWGPFLKDMEASTGMTVKPFFGSTYTALVEAMRFKQADLGWFTNQSGLEAVRRAGGEVFARTTHPNGPDGYQGVILVKKGSGVTLDKLLACGKRYDFGMGDAKSTSGTLAPMAYLFGPRGIDPQACFKTVRSASAEANLYSVGSGVLPAATDNTRSMDRLAVIDTPAARKTLASLQVIWTSPTIPEDPMIWRADLDPAIKARISRFMFSYGVGDTPEAKRQRAVLDRIQTGPFKHADNSHLLPVREMEATGQLVEARAKGDQAAMAKAQASLDEIKKEAAAHPQS
;
A
#
# COMPACT_ATOMS: atom_id res chain seq x y z
N MET A 1 72.19 -21.88 -52.34
CA MET A 1 72.03 -21.67 -50.86
C MET A 1 70.73 -20.91 -50.65
N ILE A 2 69.68 -21.60 -50.42
CA ILE A 2 68.30 -21.06 -50.25
C ILE A 2 67.92 -21.27 -48.80
N ARG A 3 67.80 -20.19 -48.03
CA ARG A 3 67.35 -20.23 -46.67
C ARG A 3 65.80 -20.05 -46.70
N GLN A 4 65.05 -21.10 -46.31
CA GLN A 4 63.60 -21.08 -46.09
C GLN A 4 63.32 -20.46 -44.71
N PHE A 5 62.60 -19.37 -44.72
CA PHE A 5 61.99 -18.82 -43.51
C PHE A 5 60.56 -19.38 -43.37
N ALA A 6 60.40 -20.25 -42.39
CA ALA A 6 59.06 -20.69 -41.98
C ALA A 6 58.41 -19.63 -41.09
N ALA A 7 57.35 -19.00 -41.56
CA ALA A 7 56.51 -18.10 -40.76
C ALA A 7 55.56 -18.90 -39.93
N LEU A 8 55.77 -18.94 -38.60
CA LEU A 8 54.82 -19.48 -37.63
C LEU A 8 53.71 -18.46 -37.38
N LEU A 9 52.50 -18.71 -37.93
CA LEU A 9 51.31 -17.94 -37.56
C LEU A 9 50.81 -18.41 -36.18
N ALA A 10 51.04 -17.61 -35.14
CA ALA A 10 50.39 -17.81 -33.83
C ALA A 10 48.97 -17.26 -33.89
N LEU A 11 47.98 -18.15 -33.99
CA LEU A 11 46.57 -17.79 -33.72
C LEU A 11 46.41 -17.51 -32.23
N VAL A 12 46.36 -16.23 -31.85
CA VAL A 12 45.91 -15.81 -30.55
C VAL A 12 44.36 -15.92 -30.52
N ALA A 13 43.83 -16.97 -29.94
CA ALA A 13 42.40 -17.07 -29.62
C ALA A 13 42.09 -16.03 -28.56
N LEU A 14 41.50 -14.89 -28.93
CA LEU A 14 40.84 -13.98 -28.00
C LEU A 14 39.64 -14.71 -27.40
N ALA A 15 39.87 -15.37 -26.26
CA ALA A 15 38.79 -15.76 -25.38
C ALA A 15 38.10 -14.44 -24.90
N ALA A 16 37.04 -14.06 -25.57
CA ALA A 16 36.16 -13.01 -25.09
C ALA A 16 35.61 -13.46 -23.74
N CYS A 17 36.26 -13.04 -22.64
CA CYS A 17 35.64 -13.06 -21.32
C CYS A 17 34.40 -12.15 -21.37
N SER A 18 33.26 -12.69 -21.76
CA SER A 18 31.98 -12.04 -21.47
C SER A 18 31.92 -11.89 -19.96
N LYS A 19 32.08 -10.64 -19.47
CA LYS A 19 31.71 -10.31 -18.09
C LYS A 19 30.32 -10.86 -17.89
N PRO A 20 30.07 -11.64 -16.82
CA PRO A 20 28.70 -12.03 -16.50
C PRO A 20 27.85 -10.77 -16.46
N ASP A 21 26.79 -10.72 -17.28
CA ASP A 21 25.87 -9.59 -17.30
C ASP A 21 25.47 -9.30 -15.87
N ALA A 22 25.78 -8.09 -15.38
CA ALA A 22 25.41 -7.70 -14.04
C ALA A 22 23.89 -7.88 -13.91
N LYS A 23 23.46 -8.72 -12.96
CA LYS A 23 22.04 -8.95 -12.73
C LYS A 23 21.33 -7.61 -12.64
N LYS A 24 20.30 -7.41 -13.47
CA LYS A 24 19.48 -6.21 -13.38
C LYS A 24 18.90 -6.13 -11.96
N THR A 25 18.91 -4.95 -11.37
CA THR A 25 18.33 -4.70 -10.04
C THR A 25 16.94 -4.14 -10.21
N LEU A 26 15.99 -4.68 -9.45
CA LEU A 26 14.65 -4.13 -9.25
C LEU A 26 14.55 -3.55 -7.85
N THR A 27 14.02 -2.35 -7.73
CA THR A 27 13.70 -1.75 -6.43
C THR A 27 12.21 -1.88 -6.16
N PHE A 28 11.87 -2.60 -5.09
CA PHE A 28 10.49 -2.89 -4.67
C PHE A 28 10.11 -1.99 -3.51
N SER A 29 9.19 -1.05 -3.72
CA SER A 29 8.65 -0.16 -2.67
C SER A 29 7.64 -0.89 -1.80
N ILE A 30 7.72 -0.66 -0.49
CA ILE A 30 6.78 -1.21 0.49
C ILE A 30 6.22 -0.05 1.30
N VAL A 31 4.88 0.09 1.30
CA VAL A 31 4.21 1.15 2.05
C VAL A 31 4.42 0.96 3.56
N SER A 32 4.78 2.04 4.25
CA SER A 32 5.24 2.00 5.66
C SER A 32 4.06 1.92 6.64
N THR A 33 3.34 0.82 6.62
CA THR A 33 2.25 0.51 7.57
C THR A 33 2.77 0.08 8.93
N GLU A 34 3.99 -0.48 8.98
CA GLU A 34 4.73 -0.92 10.15
C GLU A 34 6.17 -0.33 10.15
N ALA A 35 6.91 -0.60 11.21
CA ALA A 35 8.33 -0.28 11.26
C ALA A 35 9.11 -1.02 10.15
N SER A 36 10.07 -0.35 9.53
CA SER A 36 10.83 -0.92 8.39
C SER A 36 11.56 -2.23 8.73
N GLN A 37 12.02 -2.39 9.97
CA GLN A 37 12.62 -3.65 10.43
C GLN A 37 11.60 -4.80 10.45
N THR A 38 10.39 -4.53 10.90
CA THR A 38 9.30 -5.51 10.90
C THR A 38 8.96 -5.90 9.46
N GLN A 39 8.77 -4.91 8.59
CA GLN A 39 8.48 -5.16 7.18
C GLN A 39 9.62 -5.91 6.45
N MET A 40 10.88 -5.64 6.78
CA MET A 40 12.01 -6.37 6.22
C MET A 40 11.93 -7.88 6.57
N VAL A 41 11.57 -8.22 7.79
CA VAL A 41 11.42 -9.62 8.23
C VAL A 41 10.23 -10.29 7.53
N GLU A 42 9.14 -9.57 7.35
CA GLU A 42 7.90 -10.11 6.76
C GLU A 42 8.00 -10.26 5.24
N TRP A 43 8.44 -9.21 4.55
CA TRP A 43 8.55 -9.18 3.10
C TRP A 43 9.79 -9.90 2.56
N GLY A 44 10.84 -10.04 3.38
CA GLY A 44 12.12 -10.62 2.98
C GLY A 44 12.00 -11.96 2.25
N PRO A 45 11.26 -12.96 2.75
CA PRO A 45 11.06 -14.24 2.07
C PRO A 45 10.41 -14.08 0.68
N PHE A 46 9.38 -13.23 0.54
CA PHE A 46 8.73 -12.95 -0.73
C PHE A 46 9.69 -12.32 -1.75
N LEU A 47 10.46 -11.31 -1.32
CA LEU A 47 11.43 -10.63 -2.20
C LEU A 47 12.56 -11.58 -2.64
N LYS A 48 12.99 -12.48 -1.76
CA LYS A 48 13.98 -13.52 -2.07
C LYS A 48 13.44 -14.52 -3.11
N ASP A 49 12.19 -14.94 -2.97
CA ASP A 49 11.54 -15.82 -3.95
C ASP A 49 11.38 -15.10 -5.30
N MET A 50 11.03 -13.81 -5.27
CA MET A 50 10.96 -12.97 -6.47
C MET A 50 12.32 -12.86 -7.16
N GLU A 51 13.41 -12.66 -6.40
CA GLU A 51 14.77 -12.65 -6.92
C GLU A 51 15.13 -13.98 -7.60
N ALA A 52 14.84 -15.11 -6.95
CA ALA A 52 15.10 -16.45 -7.48
C ALA A 52 14.30 -16.73 -8.77
N SER A 53 13.02 -16.35 -8.80
CA SER A 53 12.14 -16.57 -9.94
C SER A 53 12.45 -15.69 -11.14
N THR A 54 12.77 -14.41 -10.88
CA THR A 54 12.99 -13.44 -11.96
C THR A 54 14.43 -13.43 -12.47
N GLY A 55 15.37 -13.96 -11.70
CA GLY A 55 16.81 -13.90 -12.00
C GLY A 55 17.41 -12.50 -11.84
N MET A 56 16.68 -11.55 -11.24
CA MET A 56 17.10 -10.18 -10.97
C MET A 56 17.40 -10.00 -9.48
N THR A 57 18.28 -9.09 -9.12
CA THR A 57 18.45 -8.67 -7.73
C THR A 57 17.24 -7.83 -7.31
N VAL A 58 16.58 -8.14 -6.19
CA VAL A 58 15.42 -7.41 -5.72
C VAL A 58 15.76 -6.70 -4.41
N LYS A 59 15.74 -5.36 -4.43
CA LYS A 59 16.05 -4.51 -3.27
C LYS A 59 14.76 -3.88 -2.73
N PRO A 60 14.45 -4.02 -1.44
CA PRO A 60 13.34 -3.29 -0.84
C PRO A 60 13.67 -1.80 -0.71
N PHE A 61 12.63 -0.98 -0.82
CA PHE A 61 12.66 0.45 -0.51
C PHE A 61 11.55 0.76 0.52
N PHE A 62 11.94 1.30 1.65
CA PHE A 62 11.03 1.76 2.70
C PHE A 62 11.10 3.27 2.78
N GLY A 63 10.04 3.96 2.42
CA GLY A 63 9.94 5.41 2.59
C GLY A 63 9.51 5.77 4.01
N SER A 64 9.95 6.92 4.52
CA SER A 64 9.47 7.45 5.80
C SER A 64 8.02 7.92 5.77
N THR A 65 7.48 8.19 4.58
CA THR A 65 6.10 8.58 4.31
C THR A 65 5.61 7.89 3.04
N TYR A 66 4.30 7.81 2.85
CA TYR A 66 3.72 7.25 1.62
C TYR A 66 4.04 8.10 0.39
N THR A 67 4.18 9.42 0.58
CA THR A 67 4.64 10.33 -0.47
C THR A 67 6.06 9.99 -0.93
N ALA A 68 6.95 9.56 -0.03
CA ALA A 68 8.31 9.19 -0.39
C ALA A 68 8.36 8.00 -1.38
N LEU A 69 7.40 7.06 -1.30
CA LEU A 69 7.30 5.96 -2.27
C LEU A 69 6.89 6.46 -3.66
N VAL A 70 5.94 7.40 -3.70
CA VAL A 70 5.50 8.04 -4.95
C VAL A 70 6.66 8.78 -5.62
N GLU A 71 7.41 9.57 -4.84
CA GLU A 71 8.57 10.29 -5.36
C GLU A 71 9.71 9.34 -5.77
N ALA A 72 9.95 8.25 -5.03
CA ALA A 72 10.93 7.24 -5.42
C ALA A 72 10.58 6.62 -6.79
N MET A 73 9.31 6.33 -7.05
CA MET A 73 8.87 5.85 -8.37
C MET A 73 9.02 6.95 -9.44
N ARG A 74 8.63 8.18 -9.14
CA ARG A 74 8.74 9.33 -10.04
C ARG A 74 10.17 9.58 -10.51
N PHE A 75 11.13 9.47 -9.60
CA PHE A 75 12.56 9.65 -9.89
C PHE A 75 13.27 8.34 -10.27
N LYS A 76 12.52 7.29 -10.61
CA LYS A 76 13.04 5.97 -11.04
C LYS A 76 13.98 5.31 -10.03
N GLN A 77 13.83 5.65 -8.75
CA GLN A 77 14.53 5.01 -7.63
C GLN A 77 13.79 3.74 -7.15
N ALA A 78 12.50 3.63 -7.47
CA ALA A 78 11.70 2.44 -7.28
C ALA A 78 11.06 2.02 -8.61
N ASP A 79 11.04 0.73 -8.89
CA ASP A 79 10.53 0.16 -10.13
C ASP A 79 9.10 -0.34 -10.02
N LEU A 80 8.78 -0.91 -8.88
CA LEU A 80 7.45 -1.42 -8.55
C LEU A 80 7.25 -1.42 -7.03
N GLY A 81 6.04 -1.70 -6.59
CA GLY A 81 5.79 -1.85 -5.15
C GLY A 81 4.34 -2.03 -4.76
N TRP A 82 4.15 -2.21 -3.47
CA TRP A 82 2.87 -2.19 -2.78
C TRP A 82 2.57 -0.78 -2.31
N PHE A 83 1.39 -0.28 -2.66
CA PHE A 83 0.88 1.04 -2.31
C PHE A 83 -0.50 0.91 -1.67
N THR A 84 -0.91 1.86 -0.84
CA THR A 84 -2.33 2.00 -0.51
C THR A 84 -3.08 2.54 -1.73
N ASN A 85 -4.40 2.40 -1.77
CA ASN A 85 -5.19 2.94 -2.89
C ASN A 85 -4.95 4.44 -3.12
N GLN A 86 -4.85 5.25 -2.03
CA GLN A 86 -4.59 6.69 -2.12
C GLN A 86 -3.19 7.01 -2.64
N SER A 87 -2.14 6.40 -2.07
CA SER A 87 -0.77 6.60 -2.56
C SER A 87 -0.57 6.02 -3.96
N GLY A 88 -1.26 4.94 -4.28
CA GLY A 88 -1.28 4.33 -5.61
C GLY A 88 -1.90 5.26 -6.66
N LEU A 89 -3.01 5.91 -6.34
CA LEU A 89 -3.62 6.91 -7.20
C LEU A 89 -2.66 8.08 -7.49
N GLU A 90 -1.93 8.54 -6.48
CA GLU A 90 -0.88 9.55 -6.67
C GLU A 90 0.29 9.02 -7.53
N ALA A 91 0.70 7.76 -7.36
CA ALA A 91 1.74 7.15 -8.17
C ALA A 91 1.34 7.08 -9.65
N VAL A 92 0.09 6.71 -9.96
CA VAL A 92 -0.44 6.71 -11.32
C VAL A 92 -0.49 8.13 -11.90
N ARG A 93 -1.00 9.10 -11.15
CA ARG A 93 -1.17 10.49 -11.64
C ARG A 93 0.15 11.25 -11.82
N ARG A 94 1.15 11.02 -10.99
CA ARG A 94 2.32 11.89 -10.86
C ARG A 94 3.66 11.22 -11.09
N ALA A 95 3.72 9.89 -10.97
CA ALA A 95 4.96 9.14 -11.03
C ALA A 95 5.06 8.19 -12.24
N GLY A 96 4.08 8.22 -13.15
CA GLY A 96 4.03 7.31 -14.29
C GLY A 96 3.85 5.84 -13.87
N GLY A 97 3.15 5.63 -12.75
CA GLY A 97 2.78 4.31 -12.27
C GLY A 97 1.64 3.69 -13.08
N GLU A 98 1.57 2.38 -13.09
CA GLU A 98 0.52 1.58 -13.72
C GLU A 98 0.15 0.45 -12.76
N VAL A 99 -1.12 0.34 -12.39
CA VAL A 99 -1.63 -0.79 -11.60
C VAL A 99 -1.59 -2.03 -12.48
N PHE A 100 -1.02 -3.12 -12.00
CA PHE A 100 -0.98 -4.39 -12.72
C PHE A 100 -1.54 -5.56 -11.93
N ALA A 101 -1.60 -5.42 -10.61
CA ALA A 101 -2.13 -6.42 -9.70
C ALA A 101 -2.73 -5.77 -8.46
N ARG A 102 -3.44 -6.54 -7.67
CA ARG A 102 -3.91 -6.16 -6.34
C ARG A 102 -3.66 -7.28 -5.33
N THR A 103 -3.57 -6.92 -4.07
CA THR A 103 -3.61 -7.87 -2.96
C THR A 103 -4.99 -8.52 -2.86
N THR A 104 -5.10 -9.55 -2.05
CA THR A 104 -6.36 -10.20 -1.70
C THR A 104 -6.40 -10.49 -0.21
N HIS A 105 -7.57 -10.71 0.36
CA HIS A 105 -7.62 -11.18 1.75
C HIS A 105 -7.17 -12.66 1.81
N PRO A 106 -6.28 -13.05 2.74
CA PRO A 106 -5.82 -14.44 2.83
C PRO A 106 -6.95 -15.41 3.18
N ASN A 107 -7.89 -15.03 4.05
CA ASN A 107 -8.93 -15.88 4.60
C ASN A 107 -10.30 -15.21 4.72
N GLY A 108 -10.56 -14.12 4.01
CA GLY A 108 -11.79 -13.33 4.13
C GLY A 108 -12.28 -12.74 2.82
N PRO A 109 -13.33 -11.93 2.87
CA PRO A 109 -13.81 -11.20 1.69
C PRO A 109 -12.77 -10.20 1.20
N ASP A 110 -12.73 -9.97 -0.11
CA ASP A 110 -11.87 -8.96 -0.71
C ASP A 110 -12.25 -7.56 -0.19
N GLY A 111 -11.24 -6.83 0.29
CA GLY A 111 -11.39 -5.50 0.82
C GLY A 111 -11.18 -5.42 2.33
N TYR A 112 -11.06 -4.21 2.83
CA TYR A 112 -10.86 -3.91 4.24
C TYR A 112 -11.58 -2.61 4.62
N GLN A 113 -11.54 -2.22 5.88
CA GLN A 113 -12.24 -1.05 6.38
C GLN A 113 -11.31 -0.17 7.21
N GLY A 114 -11.45 1.15 7.05
CA GLY A 114 -10.92 2.12 7.99
C GLY A 114 -11.72 2.08 9.28
N VAL A 115 -11.05 2.19 10.41
CA VAL A 115 -11.68 2.19 11.73
C VAL A 115 -11.17 3.35 12.59
N ILE A 116 -11.93 3.72 13.61
CA ILE A 116 -11.42 4.50 14.74
C ILE A 116 -11.36 3.58 15.95
N LEU A 117 -10.17 3.49 16.51
CA LEU A 117 -9.86 2.71 17.69
C LEU A 117 -9.80 3.59 18.93
N VAL A 118 -10.31 3.04 20.03
CA VAL A 118 -10.13 3.56 21.39
C VAL A 118 -9.73 2.43 22.32
N LYS A 119 -9.18 2.75 23.48
CA LYS A 119 -8.93 1.73 24.50
C LYS A 119 -10.26 1.30 25.13
N LYS A 120 -10.48 -0.01 25.20
CA LYS A 120 -11.65 -0.59 25.83
C LYS A 120 -11.76 -0.13 27.29
N GLY A 121 -12.96 0.31 27.68
CA GLY A 121 -13.20 0.83 29.03
C GLY A 121 -12.71 2.25 29.30
N SER A 122 -12.16 2.96 28.29
CA SER A 122 -11.72 4.36 28.43
C SER A 122 -12.87 5.35 28.59
N GLY A 123 -14.10 4.95 28.29
CA GLY A 123 -15.26 5.83 28.28
C GLY A 123 -15.29 6.81 27.10
N VAL A 124 -14.34 6.73 26.15
CA VAL A 124 -14.36 7.49 24.89
C VAL A 124 -15.35 6.82 23.94
N THR A 125 -16.34 7.56 23.50
CA THR A 125 -17.35 7.14 22.51
C THR A 125 -17.20 8.01 21.26
N LEU A 126 -17.79 7.58 20.13
CA LEU A 126 -17.78 8.35 18.90
C LEU A 126 -18.37 9.75 19.11
N ASP A 127 -19.52 9.87 19.78
CA ASP A 127 -20.17 11.16 20.04
C ASP A 127 -19.28 12.10 20.88
N LYS A 128 -18.64 11.57 21.95
CA LYS A 128 -17.69 12.34 22.75
C LYS A 128 -16.49 12.79 21.95
N LEU A 129 -15.99 11.95 21.03
CA LEU A 129 -14.86 12.27 20.17
C LEU A 129 -15.24 13.39 19.19
N LEU A 130 -16.41 13.28 18.55
CA LEU A 130 -16.91 14.22 17.55
C LEU A 130 -17.50 15.52 18.18
N ALA A 131 -17.71 15.56 19.49
CA ALA A 131 -18.08 16.80 20.19
C ALA A 131 -16.95 17.84 20.18
N CYS A 132 -15.76 17.48 19.71
CA CYS A 132 -14.61 18.37 19.56
C CYS A 132 -14.17 19.05 20.87
N GLY A 133 -13.84 20.35 20.82
CA GLY A 133 -13.48 21.16 22.01
C GLY A 133 -12.05 20.89 22.49
N LYS A 134 -11.16 20.37 21.64
CA LYS A 134 -9.73 20.13 21.92
C LYS A 134 -9.47 19.30 23.17
N ARG A 135 -10.32 18.29 23.40
CA ARG A 135 -10.24 17.45 24.62
C ARG A 135 -9.26 16.29 24.46
N TYR A 136 -9.14 15.74 23.25
CA TYR A 136 -8.42 14.51 22.98
C TYR A 136 -7.22 14.74 22.09
N ASP A 137 -6.11 14.10 22.39
CA ASP A 137 -5.05 13.86 21.42
C ASP A 137 -5.52 12.76 20.47
N PHE A 138 -5.27 12.92 19.16
CA PHE A 138 -5.79 12.04 18.13
C PHE A 138 -4.69 11.57 17.18
N GLY A 139 -4.64 10.27 16.91
CA GLY A 139 -3.77 9.68 15.90
C GLY A 139 -4.47 9.60 14.55
N MET A 140 -3.86 10.14 13.50
CA MET A 140 -4.27 9.89 12.10
C MET A 140 -3.21 9.07 11.38
N GLY A 141 -3.59 8.44 10.28
CA GLY A 141 -2.66 7.80 9.37
C GLY A 141 -1.78 8.83 8.62
N ASP A 142 -0.86 8.32 7.79
CA ASP A 142 -0.14 9.15 6.81
C ASP A 142 -1.13 9.93 5.93
N ALA A 143 -0.73 11.12 5.47
CA ALA A 143 -1.57 11.99 4.64
C ALA A 143 -2.06 11.31 3.34
N LYS A 144 -1.35 10.28 2.86
CA LYS A 144 -1.70 9.47 1.69
C LYS A 144 -2.19 8.05 2.07
N SER A 145 -2.60 7.87 3.33
CA SER A 145 -3.26 6.64 3.77
C SER A 145 -4.74 6.66 3.37
N THR A 146 -5.19 5.57 2.73
CA THR A 146 -6.60 5.42 2.37
C THR A 146 -7.48 5.24 3.61
N SER A 147 -7.19 4.25 4.45
CA SER A 147 -7.98 3.94 5.65
C SER A 147 -7.73 4.90 6.80
N GLY A 148 -6.48 5.36 6.96
CA GLY A 148 -6.08 6.19 8.10
C GLY A 148 -6.37 7.68 7.93
N THR A 149 -6.64 8.14 6.70
CA THR A 149 -6.85 9.56 6.42
C THR A 149 -8.00 9.80 5.44
N LEU A 150 -7.93 9.27 4.20
CA LEU A 150 -8.92 9.60 3.19
C LEU A 150 -10.34 9.15 3.58
N ALA A 151 -10.51 7.89 3.96
CA ALA A 151 -11.83 7.34 4.31
C ALA A 151 -12.44 8.01 5.56
N PRO A 152 -11.72 8.24 6.67
CA PRO A 152 -12.23 9.05 7.77
C PRO A 152 -12.64 10.46 7.38
N MET A 153 -11.87 11.12 6.51
CA MET A 153 -12.22 12.45 6.01
C MET A 153 -13.46 12.42 5.12
N ALA A 154 -13.54 11.48 4.18
CA ALA A 154 -14.65 11.39 3.23
C ALA A 154 -15.97 10.95 3.88
N TYR A 155 -15.93 10.04 4.87
CA TYR A 155 -17.11 9.39 5.39
C TYR A 155 -17.51 9.77 6.84
N LEU A 156 -16.57 10.35 7.60
CA LEU A 156 -16.87 10.71 8.99
C LEU A 156 -16.75 12.21 9.25
N PHE A 157 -15.56 12.76 9.11
CA PHE A 157 -15.27 14.15 9.51
C PHE A 157 -15.85 15.17 8.53
N GLY A 158 -15.59 15.00 7.23
CA GLY A 158 -16.04 15.91 6.20
C GLY A 158 -17.56 16.11 6.16
N PRO A 159 -18.39 15.05 6.12
CA PRO A 159 -19.84 15.19 6.12
C PRO A 159 -20.41 15.91 7.34
N ARG A 160 -19.62 16.01 8.42
CA ARG A 160 -19.98 16.73 9.66
C ARG A 160 -19.36 18.12 9.75
N GLY A 161 -18.62 18.54 8.72
CA GLY A 161 -17.89 19.81 8.74
C GLY A 161 -16.80 19.85 9.80
N ILE A 162 -16.27 18.72 10.23
CA ILE A 162 -15.23 18.63 11.25
C ILE A 162 -13.86 18.66 10.59
N ASP A 163 -13.08 19.69 10.92
CA ASP A 163 -11.64 19.71 10.70
C ASP A 163 -10.94 19.06 11.90
N PRO A 164 -10.25 17.93 11.75
CA PRO A 164 -9.55 17.28 12.85
C PRO A 164 -8.53 18.19 13.55
N GLN A 165 -7.83 19.07 12.81
CA GLN A 165 -6.86 19.99 13.40
C GLN A 165 -7.52 21.05 14.32
N ALA A 166 -8.73 21.46 13.99
CA ALA A 166 -9.51 22.36 14.83
C ALA A 166 -10.23 21.63 15.96
N CYS A 167 -10.65 20.38 15.73
CA CYS A 167 -11.48 19.58 16.66
C CYS A 167 -10.64 19.02 17.83
N PHE A 168 -9.48 18.44 17.55
CA PHE A 168 -8.68 17.75 18.54
C PHE A 168 -7.62 18.65 19.18
N LYS A 169 -7.14 18.27 20.37
CA LYS A 169 -6.08 18.96 21.08
C LYS A 169 -4.77 18.90 20.29
N THR A 170 -4.41 17.72 19.84
CA THR A 170 -3.32 17.48 18.87
C THR A 170 -3.78 16.45 17.86
N VAL A 171 -3.28 16.56 16.63
CA VAL A 171 -3.39 15.51 15.61
C VAL A 171 -1.99 15.08 15.23
N ARG A 172 -1.69 13.79 15.39
CA ARG A 172 -0.40 13.20 15.06
C ARG A 172 -0.56 12.23 13.91
N SER A 173 0.27 12.35 12.90
CA SER A 173 0.36 11.36 11.83
C SER A 173 1.34 10.26 12.22
N ALA A 174 0.92 9.00 12.11
CA ALA A 174 1.75 7.84 12.41
C ALA A 174 1.36 6.64 11.52
N SER A 175 2.19 5.59 11.53
CA SER A 175 1.84 4.32 10.90
C SER A 175 0.65 3.67 11.61
N ALA A 176 -0.06 2.76 10.91
CA ALA A 176 -1.15 2.00 11.49
C ALA A 176 -0.70 1.24 12.74
N GLU A 177 0.45 0.55 12.67
CA GLU A 177 1.02 -0.16 13.81
C GLU A 177 1.25 0.77 15.02
N ALA A 178 1.85 1.95 14.81
CA ALA A 178 2.13 2.91 15.89
C ALA A 178 0.84 3.45 16.52
N ASN A 179 -0.18 3.74 15.72
CA ASN A 179 -1.48 4.19 16.20
C ASN A 179 -2.18 3.09 17.05
N LEU A 180 -2.21 1.86 16.54
CA LEU A 180 -2.81 0.72 17.21
C LEU A 180 -2.18 0.47 18.60
N TYR A 181 -0.85 0.43 18.68
CA TYR A 181 -0.15 0.25 19.97
C TYR A 181 -0.30 1.46 20.90
N SER A 182 -0.33 2.68 20.37
CA SER A 182 -0.53 3.88 21.18
C SER A 182 -1.91 3.92 21.83
N VAL A 183 -2.94 3.48 21.11
CA VAL A 183 -4.29 3.33 21.67
C VAL A 183 -4.35 2.18 22.67
N GLY A 184 -3.83 1.01 22.31
CA GLY A 184 -3.83 -0.17 23.18
C GLY A 184 -3.13 0.04 24.51
N SER A 185 -2.01 0.77 24.52
CA SER A 185 -1.29 1.17 25.74
C SER A 185 -1.98 2.32 26.49
N GLY A 186 -2.85 3.09 25.84
CA GLY A 186 -3.54 4.25 26.43
C GLY A 186 -2.74 5.54 26.32
N VAL A 187 -1.68 5.59 25.51
CA VAL A 187 -0.93 6.82 25.18
C VAL A 187 -1.78 7.76 24.33
N LEU A 188 -2.56 7.22 23.38
CA LEU A 188 -3.55 7.99 22.63
C LEU A 188 -4.96 7.59 23.06
N PRO A 189 -5.84 8.56 23.31
CA PRO A 189 -7.25 8.30 23.59
C PRO A 189 -7.98 7.64 22.42
N ALA A 190 -7.64 8.05 21.18
CA ALA A 190 -8.24 7.52 19.96
C ALA A 190 -7.28 7.69 18.76
N ALA A 191 -7.41 6.81 17.77
CA ALA A 191 -6.69 6.93 16.52
C ALA A 191 -7.47 6.27 15.36
N THR A 192 -7.18 6.71 14.13
CA THR A 192 -7.56 5.97 12.93
C THR A 192 -6.65 4.77 12.72
N ASP A 193 -7.22 3.70 12.19
CA ASP A 193 -6.53 2.47 11.82
C ASP A 193 -7.34 1.72 10.75
N ASN A 194 -7.12 0.42 10.60
CA ASN A 194 -7.85 -0.43 9.68
C ASN A 194 -7.99 -1.87 10.20
N THR A 195 -8.92 -2.62 9.60
CA THR A 195 -9.18 -4.01 9.99
C THR A 195 -7.98 -4.91 9.73
N ARG A 196 -7.16 -4.64 8.69
CA ARG A 196 -5.96 -5.43 8.37
C ARG A 196 -4.91 -5.37 9.48
N SER A 197 -4.71 -4.19 10.10
CA SER A 197 -3.80 -4.06 11.26
C SER A 197 -4.24 -4.93 12.43
N MET A 198 -5.57 -5.03 12.65
CA MET A 198 -6.13 -5.88 13.70
C MET A 198 -5.97 -7.37 13.36
N ASP A 199 -6.25 -7.76 12.11
CA ASP A 199 -6.06 -9.14 11.62
C ASP A 199 -4.60 -9.58 11.73
N ARG A 200 -3.67 -8.69 11.33
CA ARG A 200 -2.23 -8.93 11.47
C ARG A 200 -1.83 -9.16 12.94
N LEU A 201 -2.36 -8.34 13.86
CA LEU A 201 -2.07 -8.49 15.28
C LEU A 201 -2.62 -9.83 15.83
N ALA A 202 -3.76 -10.30 15.31
CA ALA A 202 -4.32 -11.59 15.66
C ALA A 202 -3.43 -12.75 15.19
N VAL A 203 -2.84 -12.65 13.99
CA VAL A 203 -1.96 -13.69 13.42
C VAL A 203 -0.59 -13.75 14.12
N ILE A 204 -0.04 -12.62 14.56
CA ILE A 204 1.22 -12.59 15.34
C ILE A 204 1.13 -13.44 16.61
N ASP A 205 -0.04 -13.48 17.24
CA ASP A 205 -0.41 -14.36 18.37
C ASP A 205 0.60 -14.44 19.53
N THR A 206 1.37 -13.37 19.78
CA THR A 206 2.18 -13.25 20.98
C THR A 206 1.33 -12.81 22.19
N PRO A 207 1.76 -13.07 23.46
CA PRO A 207 1.04 -12.55 24.61
C PRO A 207 0.83 -11.04 24.58
N ALA A 208 1.80 -10.28 24.07
CA ALA A 208 1.70 -8.82 23.91
C ALA A 208 0.67 -8.44 22.84
N ALA A 209 0.68 -9.11 21.68
CA ALA A 209 -0.27 -8.87 20.60
C ALA A 209 -1.72 -9.18 21.07
N ARG A 210 -1.94 -10.34 21.71
CA ARG A 210 -3.26 -10.71 22.27
C ARG A 210 -3.74 -9.69 23.30
N LYS A 211 -2.86 -9.24 24.21
CA LYS A 211 -3.20 -8.23 25.22
C LYS A 211 -3.58 -6.91 24.57
N THR A 212 -2.84 -6.47 23.55
CA THR A 212 -3.11 -5.23 22.83
C THR A 212 -4.45 -5.35 22.12
N LEU A 213 -4.67 -6.41 21.32
CA LEU A 213 -5.92 -6.63 20.59
C LEU A 213 -7.14 -6.65 21.54
N ALA A 214 -7.05 -7.36 22.67
CA ALA A 214 -8.11 -7.43 23.67
C ALA A 214 -8.42 -6.08 24.34
N SER A 215 -7.46 -5.15 24.33
CA SER A 215 -7.61 -3.81 24.91
C SER A 215 -8.24 -2.79 23.94
N LEU A 216 -8.40 -3.14 22.67
CA LEU A 216 -8.93 -2.24 21.65
C LEU A 216 -10.46 -2.35 21.53
N GLN A 217 -11.08 -1.25 21.17
CA GLN A 217 -12.49 -1.14 20.81
C GLN A 217 -12.64 -0.27 19.57
N VAL A 218 -13.34 -0.79 18.57
CA VAL A 218 -13.74 -0.03 17.39
C VAL A 218 -14.98 0.81 17.74
N ILE A 219 -14.94 2.11 17.47
CA ILE A 219 -16.08 3.03 17.67
C ILE A 219 -16.63 3.61 16.37
N TRP A 220 -15.93 3.41 15.25
CA TRP A 220 -16.40 3.77 13.91
C TRP A 220 -15.74 2.86 12.87
N THR A 221 -16.48 2.59 11.79
CA THR A 221 -16.02 1.76 10.66
C THR A 221 -16.46 2.42 9.36
N SER A 222 -15.56 2.49 8.38
CA SER A 222 -15.85 3.01 7.04
C SER A 222 -16.63 2.00 6.18
N PRO A 223 -17.19 2.43 5.05
CA PRO A 223 -17.47 1.52 3.94
C PRO A 223 -16.23 0.73 3.54
N THR A 224 -16.44 -0.40 2.83
CA THR A 224 -15.35 -1.24 2.35
C THR A 224 -14.43 -0.48 1.40
N ILE A 225 -13.13 -0.59 1.64
CA ILE A 225 -12.06 -0.10 0.81
C ILE A 225 -11.56 -1.29 -0.02
N PRO A 226 -11.36 -1.15 -1.34
CA PRO A 226 -10.75 -2.21 -2.15
C PRO A 226 -9.37 -2.61 -1.62
N GLU A 227 -8.97 -3.84 -1.88
CA GLU A 227 -7.62 -4.32 -1.59
C GLU A 227 -6.56 -3.44 -2.25
N ASP A 228 -5.37 -3.42 -1.68
CA ASP A 228 -4.32 -2.49 -2.10
C ASP A 228 -3.70 -2.84 -3.46
N PRO A 229 -3.36 -1.84 -4.29
CA PRO A 229 -2.76 -2.05 -5.59
C PRO A 229 -1.26 -2.39 -5.51
N MET A 230 -0.84 -3.24 -6.44
CA MET A 230 0.55 -3.42 -6.83
C MET A 230 0.81 -2.59 -8.08
N ILE A 231 1.80 -1.72 -8.04
CA ILE A 231 2.07 -0.74 -9.09
C ILE A 231 3.50 -0.91 -9.56
N TRP A 232 3.70 -0.84 -10.87
CA TRP A 232 5.01 -0.71 -11.49
C TRP A 232 5.10 0.59 -12.29
N ARG A 233 6.31 0.99 -12.66
CA ARG A 233 6.47 2.09 -13.61
C ARG A 233 5.98 1.65 -15.00
N ALA A 234 5.17 2.49 -15.64
CA ALA A 234 4.66 2.21 -16.99
C ALA A 234 5.78 2.03 -18.03
N ASP A 235 6.93 2.70 -17.83
CA ASP A 235 8.10 2.64 -18.72
C ASP A 235 9.07 1.47 -18.45
N LEU A 236 8.72 0.52 -17.56
CA LEU A 236 9.52 -0.69 -17.38
C LEU A 236 9.56 -1.52 -18.66
N ASP A 237 10.73 -2.10 -18.92
CA ASP A 237 10.95 -3.03 -20.03
C ASP A 237 9.89 -4.15 -20.05
N PRO A 238 9.20 -4.38 -21.17
CA PRO A 238 8.17 -5.40 -21.28
C PRO A 238 8.62 -6.81 -20.87
N ALA A 239 9.88 -7.18 -21.11
CA ALA A 239 10.42 -8.47 -20.70
C ALA A 239 10.55 -8.56 -19.16
N ILE A 240 10.87 -7.43 -18.51
CA ILE A 240 10.88 -7.35 -17.03
C ILE A 240 9.45 -7.47 -16.50
N LYS A 241 8.50 -6.70 -17.04
CA LYS A 241 7.07 -6.79 -16.69
C LYS A 241 6.55 -8.23 -16.82
N ALA A 242 6.89 -8.92 -17.91
CA ALA A 242 6.49 -10.31 -18.12
C ALA A 242 7.04 -11.28 -17.07
N ARG A 243 8.29 -11.10 -16.60
CA ARG A 243 8.88 -11.92 -15.53
C ARG A 243 8.20 -11.65 -14.18
N ILE A 244 7.96 -10.36 -13.87
CA ILE A 244 7.25 -9.94 -12.65
C ILE A 244 5.82 -10.53 -12.65
N SER A 245 5.08 -10.37 -13.74
CA SER A 245 3.70 -10.89 -13.86
C SER A 245 3.66 -12.41 -13.66
N ARG A 246 4.57 -13.14 -14.30
CA ARG A 246 4.63 -14.60 -14.13
C ARG A 246 4.85 -15.00 -12.68
N PHE A 247 5.77 -14.35 -11.99
CA PHE A 247 6.01 -14.59 -10.57
C PHE A 247 4.78 -14.25 -9.74
N MET A 248 4.26 -13.02 -9.86
CA MET A 248 3.17 -12.52 -9.03
C MET A 248 1.92 -13.39 -9.13
N PHE A 249 1.52 -13.78 -10.36
CA PHE A 249 0.27 -14.51 -10.58
C PHE A 249 0.37 -16.02 -10.43
N SER A 250 1.57 -16.58 -10.26
CA SER A 250 1.77 -17.98 -9.90
C SER A 250 2.06 -18.18 -8.41
N TYR A 251 2.43 -17.14 -7.68
CA TYR A 251 2.89 -17.24 -6.29
C TYR A 251 1.76 -17.60 -5.34
N GLY A 252 1.90 -18.76 -4.68
CA GLY A 252 0.90 -19.29 -3.75
C GLY A 252 -0.32 -19.94 -4.42
N VAL A 253 -0.34 -20.07 -5.75
CA VAL A 253 -1.48 -20.64 -6.51
C VAL A 253 -1.32 -22.16 -6.65
N GLY A 254 -2.42 -22.89 -6.47
CA GLY A 254 -2.48 -24.37 -6.56
C GLY A 254 -2.19 -25.09 -5.25
N ASP A 255 -2.04 -26.44 -5.31
CA ASP A 255 -1.99 -27.30 -4.11
C ASP A 255 -0.64 -28.00 -3.90
N THR A 256 0.40 -27.56 -4.63
CA THR A 256 1.75 -28.11 -4.47
C THR A 256 2.34 -27.76 -3.10
N PRO A 257 3.31 -28.55 -2.58
CA PRO A 257 4.02 -28.18 -1.36
C PRO A 257 4.65 -26.79 -1.43
N GLU A 258 5.14 -26.39 -2.61
CA GLU A 258 5.72 -25.08 -2.82
C GLU A 258 4.64 -23.97 -2.76
N ALA A 259 3.47 -24.17 -3.37
CA ALA A 259 2.37 -23.20 -3.28
C ALA A 259 1.90 -23.03 -1.82
N LYS A 260 1.88 -24.09 -1.03
CA LYS A 260 1.55 -24.03 0.41
C LYS A 260 2.59 -23.24 1.19
N ARG A 261 3.89 -23.46 0.90
CA ARG A 261 4.99 -22.65 1.50
C ARG A 261 4.84 -21.18 1.14
N GLN A 262 4.55 -20.90 -0.14
CA GLN A 262 4.37 -19.53 -0.63
C GLN A 262 3.17 -18.82 0.03
N ARG A 263 2.04 -19.53 0.23
CA ARG A 263 0.91 -18.98 1.00
C ARG A 263 1.30 -18.65 2.44
N ALA A 264 2.09 -19.48 3.10
CA ALA A 264 2.60 -19.17 4.43
C ALA A 264 3.52 -17.91 4.46
N VAL A 265 4.18 -17.60 3.34
CA VAL A 265 4.90 -16.32 3.18
C VAL A 265 3.91 -15.17 2.98
N LEU A 266 2.88 -15.35 2.14
CA LEU A 266 1.84 -14.34 1.91
C LEU A 266 1.05 -14.02 3.20
N ASP A 267 0.77 -15.02 4.02
CA ASP A 267 0.08 -14.83 5.32
C ASP A 267 0.84 -13.86 6.24
N ARG A 268 2.18 -13.85 6.18
CA ARG A 268 2.99 -12.91 6.98
C ARG A 268 2.78 -11.46 6.57
N ILE A 269 2.59 -11.21 5.29
CA ILE A 269 2.32 -9.88 4.73
C ILE A 269 0.82 -9.62 4.57
N GLN A 270 -0.01 -10.45 5.20
CA GLN A 270 -1.47 -10.34 5.26
C GLN A 270 -2.13 -10.23 3.88
N THR A 271 -1.65 -11.00 2.91
CA THR A 271 -2.29 -11.12 1.59
C THR A 271 -2.46 -12.58 1.19
N GLY A 272 -3.47 -12.86 0.38
CA GLY A 272 -3.57 -14.09 -0.40
C GLY A 272 -2.84 -13.98 -1.75
N PRO A 273 -2.98 -14.95 -2.65
CA PRO A 273 -2.45 -14.87 -4.00
C PRO A 273 -2.95 -13.62 -4.73
N PHE A 274 -2.04 -12.93 -5.40
CA PHE A 274 -2.35 -11.68 -6.11
C PHE A 274 -3.33 -11.92 -7.27
N LYS A 275 -4.21 -10.95 -7.50
CA LYS A 275 -5.13 -10.94 -8.64
C LYS A 275 -4.75 -9.85 -9.64
N HIS A 276 -5.09 -10.07 -10.90
CA HIS A 276 -4.97 -9.04 -11.92
C HIS A 276 -5.79 -7.79 -11.55
N ALA A 277 -5.25 -6.64 -11.84
CA ALA A 277 -5.92 -5.36 -11.75
C ALA A 277 -5.30 -4.39 -12.75
N ASP A 278 -6.01 -3.31 -13.04
CA ASP A 278 -5.53 -2.18 -13.82
C ASP A 278 -5.88 -0.85 -13.12
N ASN A 279 -5.67 0.26 -13.76
CA ASN A 279 -5.92 1.57 -13.16
C ASN A 279 -7.40 1.79 -12.77
N SER A 280 -8.35 1.03 -13.33
CA SER A 280 -9.77 1.10 -12.96
C SER A 280 -10.01 0.63 -11.52
N HIS A 281 -9.11 -0.19 -10.96
CA HIS A 281 -9.11 -0.57 -9.56
C HIS A 281 -9.12 0.64 -8.60
N LEU A 282 -8.61 1.78 -9.04
CA LEU A 282 -8.54 3.01 -8.25
C LEU A 282 -9.80 3.89 -8.36
N LEU A 283 -10.82 3.47 -9.11
CA LEU A 283 -12.07 4.24 -9.24
C LEU A 283 -12.75 4.52 -7.88
N PRO A 284 -12.87 3.53 -6.95
CA PRO A 284 -13.47 3.80 -5.65
C PRO A 284 -12.71 4.86 -4.82
N VAL A 285 -11.38 4.90 -4.89
CA VAL A 285 -10.62 5.92 -4.17
C VAL A 285 -10.72 7.29 -4.85
N ARG A 286 -10.84 7.34 -6.18
CA ARG A 286 -11.16 8.58 -6.91
C ARG A 286 -12.52 9.13 -6.49
N GLU A 287 -13.52 8.26 -6.30
CA GLU A 287 -14.85 8.62 -5.80
C GLU A 287 -14.79 9.16 -4.37
N MET A 288 -14.01 8.53 -3.48
CA MET A 288 -13.76 9.03 -2.14
C MET A 288 -13.17 10.45 -2.14
N GLU A 289 -12.15 10.69 -2.95
CA GLU A 289 -11.54 12.03 -3.09
C GLU A 289 -12.55 13.06 -3.58
N ALA A 290 -13.25 12.77 -4.66
CA ALA A 290 -14.24 13.68 -5.24
C ALA A 290 -15.39 13.96 -4.28
N THR A 291 -15.84 12.93 -3.52
CA THR A 291 -16.83 13.10 -2.46
C THR A 291 -16.32 14.02 -1.35
N GLY A 292 -15.11 13.82 -0.89
CA GLY A 292 -14.48 14.70 0.11
C GLY A 292 -14.37 16.15 -0.38
N GLN A 293 -13.93 16.35 -1.63
CA GLN A 293 -13.86 17.68 -2.26
C GLN A 293 -15.24 18.35 -2.36
N LEU A 294 -16.28 17.58 -2.73
CA LEU A 294 -17.65 18.11 -2.79
C LEU A 294 -18.16 18.55 -1.42
N VAL A 295 -17.90 17.76 -0.38
CA VAL A 295 -18.26 18.08 1.01
C VAL A 295 -17.56 19.37 1.47
N GLU A 296 -16.25 19.47 1.22
CA GLU A 296 -15.46 20.64 1.58
C GLU A 296 -15.94 21.91 0.83
N ALA A 297 -16.19 21.77 -0.48
CA ALA A 297 -16.70 22.88 -1.29
C ALA A 297 -18.06 23.38 -0.79
N ARG A 298 -18.95 22.46 -0.41
CA ARG A 298 -20.26 22.80 0.19
C ARG A 298 -20.11 23.55 1.50
N ALA A 299 -19.22 23.10 2.37
CA ALA A 299 -18.96 23.75 3.66
C ALA A 299 -18.43 25.19 3.50
N LYS A 300 -17.66 25.43 2.41
CA LYS A 300 -17.12 26.77 2.06
C LYS A 300 -18.07 27.62 1.22
N GLY A 301 -19.17 27.10 0.73
CA GLY A 301 -20.08 27.78 -0.21
C GLY A 301 -19.45 28.01 -1.61
N ASP A 302 -18.38 27.27 -1.96
CA ASP A 302 -17.66 27.44 -3.22
C ASP A 302 -18.38 26.69 -4.36
N GLN A 303 -19.21 27.42 -5.09
CA GLN A 303 -20.03 26.89 -6.20
C GLN A 303 -19.17 26.31 -7.33
N ALA A 304 -18.02 26.94 -7.64
CA ALA A 304 -17.13 26.48 -8.70
C ALA A 304 -16.47 25.14 -8.34
N ALA A 305 -15.97 25.02 -7.10
CA ALA A 305 -15.41 23.78 -6.58
C ALA A 305 -16.47 22.67 -6.47
N MET A 306 -17.71 23.01 -6.07
CA MET A 306 -18.84 22.08 -6.04
C MET A 306 -19.13 21.51 -7.44
N ALA A 307 -19.26 22.38 -8.46
CA ALA A 307 -19.52 21.96 -9.84
C ALA A 307 -18.38 21.05 -10.37
N LYS A 308 -17.13 21.40 -10.08
CA LYS A 308 -15.97 20.60 -10.48
C LYS A 308 -15.97 19.20 -9.82
N ALA A 309 -16.22 19.16 -8.51
CA ALA A 309 -16.26 17.88 -7.77
C ALA A 309 -17.43 17.00 -8.25
N GLN A 310 -18.59 17.59 -8.53
CA GLN A 310 -19.74 16.88 -9.07
C GLN A 310 -19.46 16.32 -10.47
N ALA A 311 -18.88 17.11 -11.35
CA ALA A 311 -18.48 16.63 -12.70
C ALA A 311 -17.49 15.47 -12.63
N SER A 312 -16.53 15.52 -11.69
CA SER A 312 -15.59 14.42 -11.45
C SER A 312 -16.32 13.16 -10.98
N LEU A 313 -17.30 13.27 -10.06
CA LEU A 313 -18.10 12.13 -9.62
C LEU A 313 -18.89 11.51 -10.76
N ASP A 314 -19.48 12.32 -11.64
CA ASP A 314 -20.27 11.85 -12.78
C ASP A 314 -19.38 11.12 -13.82
N GLU A 315 -18.17 11.63 -14.05
CA GLU A 315 -17.17 10.97 -14.90
C GLU A 315 -16.72 9.61 -14.31
N ILE A 316 -16.41 9.58 -13.02
CA ILE A 316 -16.00 8.34 -12.31
C ILE A 316 -17.11 7.28 -12.39
N LYS A 317 -18.37 7.67 -12.18
CA LYS A 317 -19.51 6.76 -12.29
C LYS A 317 -19.67 6.20 -13.71
N LYS A 318 -19.47 7.03 -14.71
CA LYS A 318 -19.51 6.60 -16.13
C LYS A 318 -18.37 5.61 -16.43
N GLU A 319 -17.17 5.89 -15.94
CA GLU A 319 -16.01 5.00 -16.09
C GLU A 319 -16.24 3.67 -15.37
N ALA A 320 -16.76 3.70 -14.13
CA ALA A 320 -17.08 2.51 -13.36
C ALA A 320 -18.14 1.62 -14.03
N ALA A 321 -19.14 2.23 -14.68
CA ALA A 321 -20.15 1.48 -15.43
C ALA A 321 -19.58 0.79 -16.69
N ALA A 322 -18.49 1.34 -17.26
CA ALA A 322 -17.79 0.73 -18.40
C ALA A 322 -16.80 -0.39 -17.97
N HIS A 323 -16.41 -0.41 -16.68
CA HIS A 323 -15.52 -1.40 -16.10
C HIS A 323 -16.18 -2.08 -14.88
N PRO A 324 -17.23 -2.90 -15.08
CA PRO A 324 -17.84 -3.61 -13.95
C PRO A 324 -16.76 -4.47 -13.28
N GLN A 325 -16.53 -4.22 -12.01
CA GLN A 325 -15.55 -4.98 -11.22
C GLN A 325 -15.99 -6.44 -11.17
N SER A 326 -15.19 -7.31 -11.76
CA SER A 326 -15.35 -8.77 -11.73
C SER A 326 -14.94 -9.35 -10.39
#